data_dce8130c1a3bd5ee463e602f4d7197eb
#
_entry.id   dce8130c1a3bd5ee463e602f4d7197eb
#
_cell.length_a   1.000
_cell.length_b   1.000
_cell.length_c   1.000
_cell.angle_alpha   90.00
_cell.angle_beta   90.00
_cell.angle_gamma   90.00
#
_symmetry.space_group_name_H-M   'P 1'
#
loop_
_entity.id
_entity.type
_entity.pdbx_description
1 polymer ?
#
loop_
_entity_poly.entity_id
_entity_poly.type
_entity_poly.pdbx_seq_one_letter_code
_entity_poly.pdbx_strand_id
1 'polypeptide(L)'
;MLDWANSVSQFNSIMFGLLLKHRTIQLGFLHQNAYFVAKSFTSINLSDSTQQLIIKQKHSFTASYLINSCGLSPKSALLASQKVHFEKPDKPDSVLNLLRENGFTHTQISQLVRLIPQVLATKPEKTLLPKIEFFLSKGVSSSDLTRILCANPSLLGNSLKKHIIPCYDFLKSVLLVDEKVLTTLKRSPRYNVTNNMVPNIELLRRLGSPQSVISFYVTNLTRSAFVEHTRFVNAVQEVKEMGFDPLKTVFVLAINVVLSMSKPMLDSKLELYKRWGWSENVALLAFKRQPNCMLISEDKITKAMDFLVNKSGWPSADIARSPSVLFLSLEKRIMPRCSVIQLLQAKGLLKNDLSLSTFILPSERCFLEKYVIKFQDKVPQLWNVYRGKTYHLEVGHQSEKVC
;
A
#
# COMPACT_ATOMS: atom_id res chain seq x y z
N MET A 1 31.53 25.18 -6.35
CA MET A 1 30.87 24.68 -7.61
C MET A 1 31.52 23.43 -8.19
N LEU A 2 32.83 23.28 -8.08
CA LEU A 2 33.56 22.07 -8.59
C LEU A 2 33.28 20.77 -7.81
N ASP A 3 33.06 20.85 -6.49
CA ASP A 3 32.74 19.68 -5.66
C ASP A 3 31.34 19.09 -5.92
N TRP A 4 30.40 19.90 -6.38
CA TRP A 4 29.04 19.47 -6.70
C TRP A 4 28.99 18.69 -8.03
N ALA A 5 29.75 19.11 -9.02
CA ALA A 5 29.84 18.43 -10.33
C ALA A 5 30.54 17.04 -10.24
N ASN A 6 31.56 16.91 -9.39
CA ASN A 6 32.26 15.66 -9.14
C ASN A 6 31.39 14.66 -8.36
N SER A 7 30.60 15.13 -7.40
CA SER A 7 29.63 14.32 -6.67
C SER A 7 28.52 13.76 -7.58
N VAL A 8 28.06 14.53 -8.55
CA VAL A 8 27.05 14.14 -9.53
C VAL A 8 27.58 13.13 -10.55
N SER A 9 28.84 13.29 -11.01
CA SER A 9 29.50 12.34 -11.92
C SER A 9 29.76 10.97 -11.25
N GLN A 10 30.17 11.00 -9.99
CA GLN A 10 30.38 9.79 -9.19
C GLN A 10 29.06 9.06 -8.91
N PHE A 11 27.96 9.80 -8.71
CA PHE A 11 26.63 9.25 -8.47
C PHE A 11 26.04 8.59 -9.73
N ASN A 12 26.23 9.19 -10.91
CA ASN A 12 25.80 8.59 -12.18
C ASN A 12 26.57 7.29 -12.47
N SER A 13 27.85 7.22 -12.10
CA SER A 13 28.68 5.99 -12.17
C SER A 13 28.18 4.93 -11.17
N ILE A 14 27.75 5.32 -9.98
CA ILE A 14 27.23 4.42 -8.94
C ILE A 14 25.84 3.87 -9.31
N MET A 15 24.93 4.72 -9.78
CA MET A 15 23.60 4.29 -10.25
C MET A 15 23.74 3.34 -11.46
N PHE A 16 24.60 3.66 -12.44
CA PHE A 16 24.86 2.80 -13.59
C PHE A 16 25.65 1.52 -13.21
N GLY A 17 26.59 1.61 -12.28
CA GLY A 17 27.40 0.49 -11.81
C GLY A 17 26.61 -0.50 -10.94
N LEU A 18 25.71 -0.02 -10.06
CA LEU A 18 24.81 -0.85 -9.27
C LEU A 18 23.77 -1.54 -10.16
N LEU A 19 23.33 -0.85 -11.20
CA LEU A 19 22.44 -1.37 -12.23
C LEU A 19 23.07 -2.54 -13.01
N LEU A 20 24.40 -2.61 -13.13
CA LEU A 20 25.14 -3.67 -13.85
C LEU A 20 25.56 -4.85 -12.94
N LYS A 21 25.91 -4.60 -11.67
CA LYS A 21 26.38 -5.67 -10.75
C LYS A 21 25.30 -6.68 -10.35
N HIS A 22 24.02 -6.30 -10.33
CA HIS A 22 22.92 -7.23 -10.03
C HIS A 22 22.51 -8.15 -11.19
N ARG A 23 23.09 -8.01 -12.38
CA ARG A 23 22.76 -8.86 -13.54
C ARG A 23 23.17 -10.33 -13.38
N THR A 24 24.12 -10.64 -12.49
CA THR A 24 24.70 -11.99 -12.38
C THR A 24 24.05 -12.89 -11.33
N ILE A 25 23.29 -12.34 -10.37
CA ILE A 25 22.73 -13.12 -9.24
C ILE A 25 21.26 -13.54 -9.44
N GLN A 26 20.52 -12.88 -10.33
CA GLN A 26 19.07 -13.17 -10.50
C GLN A 26 18.71 -14.24 -11.55
N LEU A 27 19.66 -14.73 -12.33
CA LEU A 27 19.38 -15.81 -13.32
C LEU A 27 19.13 -17.19 -12.70
N GLY A 28 19.49 -17.41 -11.43
CA GLY A 28 19.29 -18.68 -10.73
C GLY A 28 17.91 -18.87 -10.08
N PHE A 29 17.18 -17.79 -9.78
CA PHE A 29 15.93 -17.86 -9.01
C PHE A 29 14.65 -17.73 -9.83
N LEU A 30 14.73 -17.35 -11.10
CA LEU A 30 13.55 -17.20 -11.97
C LEU A 30 12.95 -18.54 -12.43
N HIS A 31 13.70 -19.65 -12.34
CA HIS A 31 13.21 -20.95 -12.82
C HIS A 31 12.28 -21.68 -11.84
N GLN A 32 12.28 -21.36 -10.55
CA GLN A 32 11.40 -22.04 -9.58
C GLN A 32 10.05 -21.34 -9.34
N ASN A 33 9.95 -20.03 -9.51
CA ASN A 33 8.68 -19.30 -9.29
C ASN A 33 7.78 -19.21 -10.53
N ALA A 34 8.32 -19.34 -11.74
CA ALA A 34 7.52 -19.39 -12.97
C ALA A 34 6.69 -20.68 -13.08
N TYR A 35 7.12 -21.75 -12.43
CA TYR A 35 6.40 -23.05 -12.45
C TYR A 35 5.12 -23.04 -11.60
N PHE A 36 5.02 -22.16 -10.61
CA PHE A 36 3.84 -22.09 -9.71
C PHE A 36 2.74 -21.15 -10.20
N VAL A 37 3.06 -20.15 -11.00
CA VAL A 37 2.08 -19.15 -11.50
C VAL A 37 1.50 -19.57 -12.86
N ALA A 38 2.26 -20.25 -13.69
CA ALA A 38 1.79 -20.68 -15.02
C ALA A 38 0.76 -21.84 -14.98
N LYS A 39 0.60 -22.53 -13.84
CA LYS A 39 -0.40 -23.60 -13.67
C LYS A 39 -1.81 -23.13 -13.32
N SER A 40 -2.05 -21.79 -13.26
CA SER A 40 -3.36 -21.24 -12.85
C SER A 40 -4.25 -20.79 -14.01
N PHE A 41 -3.77 -20.78 -15.25
CA PHE A 41 -4.54 -20.30 -16.41
C PHE A 41 -4.39 -21.15 -17.67
N THR A 42 -4.55 -22.45 -17.54
CA THR A 42 -4.95 -23.25 -18.70
C THR A 42 -6.32 -23.83 -18.42
N SER A 43 -7.26 -23.56 -19.30
CA SER A 43 -8.55 -24.27 -19.34
C SER A 43 -8.26 -25.76 -19.49
N ILE A 44 -8.24 -26.47 -18.37
CA ILE A 44 -8.08 -27.92 -18.34
C ILE A 44 -9.42 -28.50 -18.77
N ASN A 45 -9.48 -29.08 -19.97
CA ASN A 45 -10.47 -30.10 -20.28
C ASN A 45 -10.20 -31.27 -19.32
N LEU A 46 -10.99 -31.35 -18.24
CA LEU A 46 -10.92 -32.39 -17.25
C LEU A 46 -11.33 -33.74 -17.93
N SER A 47 -10.43 -34.75 -17.86
CA SER A 47 -10.73 -36.09 -18.28
C SER A 47 -11.92 -36.66 -17.48
N ASP A 48 -12.67 -37.59 -18.06
CA ASP A 48 -13.86 -38.24 -17.46
C ASP A 48 -13.58 -38.79 -16.04
N SER A 49 -12.38 -39.30 -15.77
CA SER A 49 -11.94 -39.75 -14.45
C SER A 49 -11.91 -38.64 -13.38
N THR A 50 -11.55 -37.43 -13.75
CA THR A 50 -11.51 -36.28 -12.85
C THR A 50 -12.93 -35.74 -12.61
N GLN A 51 -13.81 -35.81 -13.59
CA GLN A 51 -15.23 -35.47 -13.41
C GLN A 51 -15.93 -36.48 -12.48
N GLN A 52 -15.63 -37.78 -12.59
CA GLN A 52 -16.16 -38.77 -11.67
C GLN A 52 -15.66 -38.64 -10.24
N LEU A 53 -14.39 -38.24 -10.03
CA LEU A 53 -13.85 -37.91 -8.71
C LEU A 53 -14.52 -36.65 -8.12
N ILE A 54 -14.78 -35.64 -8.92
CA ILE A 54 -15.51 -34.44 -8.51
C ILE A 54 -16.96 -34.78 -8.13
N ILE A 55 -17.61 -35.65 -8.87
CA ILE A 55 -18.99 -36.12 -8.58
C ILE A 55 -19.01 -36.94 -7.27
N LYS A 56 -18.07 -37.85 -7.08
CA LYS A 56 -17.97 -38.68 -5.86
C LYS A 56 -17.66 -37.87 -4.60
N GLN A 57 -16.84 -36.80 -4.72
CA GLN A 57 -16.55 -35.88 -3.60
C GLN A 57 -17.68 -34.85 -3.35
N LYS A 58 -18.51 -34.52 -4.35
CA LYS A 58 -19.69 -33.67 -4.14
C LYS A 58 -20.70 -34.26 -3.13
N HIS A 59 -20.71 -35.57 -2.97
CA HIS A 59 -21.58 -36.28 -2.02
C HIS A 59 -20.93 -36.54 -0.65
N SER A 60 -19.71 -35.99 -0.38
CA SER A 60 -19.12 -36.13 0.95
C SER A 60 -19.86 -35.22 1.95
N PHE A 61 -20.09 -35.75 3.17
CA PHE A 61 -20.69 -34.96 4.26
C PHE A 61 -19.99 -33.63 4.46
N THR A 62 -18.65 -33.63 4.48
CA THR A 62 -17.83 -32.46 4.64
C THR A 62 -18.11 -31.38 3.57
N ALA A 63 -18.17 -31.76 2.29
CA ALA A 63 -18.43 -30.80 1.21
C ALA A 63 -19.84 -30.20 1.31
N SER A 64 -20.85 -31.03 1.57
CA SER A 64 -22.25 -30.60 1.76
C SER A 64 -22.37 -29.64 2.95
N TYR A 65 -21.71 -29.94 4.07
CA TYR A 65 -21.68 -29.07 5.25
C TYR A 65 -21.03 -27.72 4.96
N LEU A 66 -19.89 -27.72 4.25
CA LEU A 66 -19.19 -26.47 3.87
C LEU A 66 -20.04 -25.56 2.98
N ILE A 67 -20.89 -26.14 2.11
CA ILE A 67 -21.83 -25.37 1.29
C ILE A 67 -22.96 -24.82 2.16
N ASN A 68 -23.65 -25.70 2.87
CA ASN A 68 -24.91 -25.38 3.55
C ASN A 68 -24.71 -24.56 4.83
N SER A 69 -23.73 -24.92 5.66
CA SER A 69 -23.51 -24.31 6.97
C SER A 69 -22.47 -23.18 6.95
N CYS A 70 -21.49 -23.23 6.03
CA CYS A 70 -20.44 -22.21 5.93
C CYS A 70 -20.61 -21.27 4.75
N GLY A 71 -21.57 -21.49 3.85
CA GLY A 71 -21.86 -20.62 2.70
C GLY A 71 -20.76 -20.61 1.63
N LEU A 72 -20.00 -21.71 1.47
CA LEU A 72 -18.99 -21.79 0.42
C LEU A 72 -19.65 -22.15 -0.92
N SER A 73 -19.08 -21.61 -2.02
CA SER A 73 -19.45 -22.08 -3.33
C SER A 73 -19.06 -23.58 -3.52
N PRO A 74 -19.74 -24.36 -4.37
CA PRO A 74 -19.41 -25.78 -4.60
C PRO A 74 -17.93 -26.01 -4.93
N LYS A 75 -17.34 -25.16 -5.74
CA LYS A 75 -15.90 -25.19 -6.09
C LYS A 75 -15.01 -24.96 -4.86
N SER A 76 -15.34 -23.98 -4.05
CA SER A 76 -14.57 -23.66 -2.83
C SER A 76 -14.72 -24.74 -1.76
N ALA A 77 -15.92 -25.31 -1.61
CA ALA A 77 -16.19 -26.40 -0.67
C ALA A 77 -15.41 -27.66 -1.05
N LEU A 78 -15.32 -27.99 -2.33
CA LEU A 78 -14.52 -29.10 -2.82
C LEU A 78 -13.03 -28.92 -2.50
N LEU A 79 -12.46 -27.72 -2.76
CA LEU A 79 -11.07 -27.44 -2.42
C LEU A 79 -10.81 -27.43 -0.90
N ALA A 80 -11.77 -26.99 -0.12
CA ALA A 80 -11.67 -26.97 1.34
C ALA A 80 -11.80 -28.41 1.92
N SER A 81 -12.67 -29.27 1.38
CA SER A 81 -12.83 -30.65 1.81
C SER A 81 -11.59 -31.52 1.56
N GLN A 82 -10.69 -31.12 0.69
CA GLN A 82 -9.38 -31.75 0.53
C GLN A 82 -8.42 -31.46 1.70
N LYS A 83 -8.68 -30.39 2.48
CA LYS A 83 -7.82 -29.93 3.58
C LYS A 83 -8.39 -30.25 4.96
N VAL A 84 -9.68 -30.56 5.06
CA VAL A 84 -10.36 -30.93 6.29
C VAL A 84 -11.39 -32.01 6.01
N HIS A 85 -11.48 -32.96 6.92
CA HIS A 85 -12.49 -34.03 6.84
C HIS A 85 -13.18 -34.19 8.18
N PHE A 86 -14.51 -34.33 8.16
CA PHE A 86 -15.35 -34.68 9.30
C PHE A 86 -16.64 -35.34 8.79
N GLU A 87 -17.15 -36.25 9.60
CA GLU A 87 -18.33 -37.05 9.27
C GLU A 87 -19.56 -36.65 10.07
N LYS A 88 -19.37 -35.84 11.12
CA LYS A 88 -20.42 -35.36 12.03
C LYS A 88 -20.34 -33.83 12.19
N PRO A 89 -21.47 -33.16 12.43
CA PRO A 89 -21.53 -31.70 12.54
C PRO A 89 -21.03 -31.15 13.90
N ASP A 90 -20.98 -31.98 14.96
CA ASP A 90 -20.79 -31.51 16.35
C ASP A 90 -19.58 -30.59 16.54
N LYS A 91 -18.40 -31.00 16.00
CA LYS A 91 -17.19 -30.19 16.09
C LYS A 91 -17.25 -28.92 15.23
N PRO A 92 -17.60 -29.02 13.93
CA PRO A 92 -17.77 -27.82 13.11
C PRO A 92 -18.81 -26.87 13.68
N ASP A 93 -19.94 -27.34 14.18
CA ASP A 93 -21.00 -26.51 14.77
C ASP A 93 -20.51 -25.78 16.01
N SER A 94 -19.76 -26.45 16.90
CA SER A 94 -19.16 -25.81 18.07
C SER A 94 -18.22 -24.65 17.66
N VAL A 95 -17.43 -24.85 16.60
CA VAL A 95 -16.55 -23.78 16.07
C VAL A 95 -17.35 -22.63 15.49
N LEU A 96 -18.38 -22.92 14.68
CA LEU A 96 -19.23 -21.88 14.08
C LEU A 96 -19.98 -21.09 15.14
N ASN A 97 -20.48 -21.73 16.20
CA ASN A 97 -21.18 -21.10 17.30
C ASN A 97 -20.23 -20.16 18.05
N LEU A 98 -19.03 -20.62 18.44
CA LEU A 98 -18.04 -19.76 19.09
C LEU A 98 -17.71 -18.53 18.24
N LEU A 99 -17.54 -18.68 16.92
CA LEU A 99 -17.27 -17.55 16.03
C LEU A 99 -18.45 -16.56 15.99
N ARG A 100 -19.71 -17.06 15.90
CA ARG A 100 -20.92 -16.20 15.89
C ARG A 100 -21.08 -15.44 17.21
N GLU A 101 -20.90 -16.11 18.33
CA GLU A 101 -20.93 -15.50 19.68
C GLU A 101 -19.89 -14.38 19.85
N ASN A 102 -18.76 -14.47 19.12
CA ASN A 102 -17.72 -13.44 19.12
C ASN A 102 -17.85 -12.43 17.97
N GLY A 103 -19.03 -12.31 17.36
CA GLY A 103 -19.39 -11.24 16.44
C GLY A 103 -19.00 -11.47 14.97
N PHE A 104 -18.62 -12.70 14.58
CA PHE A 104 -18.37 -13.00 13.17
C PHE A 104 -19.66 -13.11 12.38
N THR A 105 -19.77 -12.36 11.30
CA THR A 105 -20.87 -12.49 10.34
C THR A 105 -20.73 -13.77 9.51
N HIS A 106 -21.83 -14.23 8.92
CA HIS A 106 -21.82 -15.39 8.01
C HIS A 106 -20.79 -15.24 6.87
N THR A 107 -20.68 -14.05 6.28
CA THR A 107 -19.70 -13.74 5.22
C THR A 107 -18.26 -13.86 5.72
N GLN A 108 -17.97 -13.37 6.92
CA GLN A 108 -16.64 -13.47 7.54
C GLN A 108 -16.27 -14.92 7.85
N ILE A 109 -17.22 -15.69 8.36
CA ILE A 109 -17.05 -17.13 8.61
C ILE A 109 -16.76 -17.86 7.30
N SER A 110 -17.54 -17.62 6.25
CA SER A 110 -17.33 -18.19 4.92
C SER A 110 -15.92 -17.88 4.39
N GLN A 111 -15.49 -16.62 4.50
CA GLN A 111 -14.15 -16.19 4.08
C GLN A 111 -13.04 -16.90 4.88
N LEU A 112 -13.21 -17.00 6.19
CA LEU A 112 -12.25 -17.62 7.11
C LEU A 112 -12.13 -19.12 6.82
N VAL A 113 -13.26 -19.84 6.73
CA VAL A 113 -13.30 -21.26 6.45
C VAL A 113 -12.73 -21.59 5.06
N ARG A 114 -12.95 -20.75 4.07
CA ARG A 114 -12.34 -20.89 2.75
C ARG A 114 -10.81 -20.84 2.79
N LEU A 115 -10.22 -20.01 3.66
CA LEU A 115 -8.77 -19.83 3.78
C LEU A 115 -8.11 -20.89 4.66
N ILE A 116 -8.74 -21.25 5.79
CA ILE A 116 -8.24 -22.21 6.77
C ILE A 116 -9.35 -23.20 7.20
N PRO A 117 -9.81 -24.07 6.33
CA PRO A 117 -10.91 -25.00 6.64
C PRO A 117 -10.59 -25.93 7.82
N GLN A 118 -9.32 -26.18 8.12
CA GLN A 118 -8.87 -26.99 9.26
C GLN A 118 -9.34 -26.45 10.62
N VAL A 119 -9.71 -25.15 10.69
CA VAL A 119 -10.26 -24.55 11.92
C VAL A 119 -11.50 -25.30 12.40
N LEU A 120 -12.33 -25.85 11.49
CA LEU A 120 -13.55 -26.58 11.80
C LEU A 120 -13.30 -27.94 12.49
N ALA A 121 -12.10 -28.50 12.38
CA ALA A 121 -11.71 -29.72 13.04
C ALA A 121 -11.09 -29.52 14.44
N THR A 122 -10.96 -28.27 14.88
CA THR A 122 -10.34 -27.95 16.16
C THR A 122 -11.32 -28.09 17.33
N LYS A 123 -10.80 -28.13 18.55
CA LYS A 123 -11.59 -28.01 19.79
C LYS A 123 -11.66 -26.54 20.17
N PRO A 124 -12.80 -25.85 19.94
CA PRO A 124 -12.87 -24.38 20.05
C PRO A 124 -12.46 -23.87 21.43
N GLU A 125 -12.89 -24.51 22.52
CA GLU A 125 -12.58 -24.08 23.90
C GLU A 125 -11.08 -24.17 24.24
N LYS A 126 -10.36 -25.14 23.63
CA LYS A 126 -8.93 -25.33 23.89
C LYS A 126 -8.03 -24.56 22.93
N THR A 127 -8.50 -24.26 21.73
CA THR A 127 -7.63 -23.73 20.68
C THR A 127 -8.03 -22.34 20.20
N LEU A 128 -9.30 -22.02 20.10
CA LEU A 128 -9.78 -20.74 19.57
C LEU A 128 -10.10 -19.74 20.68
N LEU A 129 -10.89 -20.17 21.67
CA LEU A 129 -11.34 -19.33 22.77
C LEU A 129 -10.15 -18.62 23.48
N PRO A 130 -9.06 -19.31 23.87
CA PRO A 130 -7.93 -18.63 24.54
C PRO A 130 -7.26 -17.56 23.68
N LYS A 131 -7.31 -17.67 22.34
CA LYS A 131 -6.77 -16.66 21.43
C LYS A 131 -7.69 -15.44 21.34
N ILE A 132 -8.99 -15.69 21.29
CA ILE A 132 -10.02 -14.65 21.31
C ILE A 132 -9.93 -13.86 22.62
N GLU A 133 -9.93 -14.54 23.75
CA GLU A 133 -9.78 -13.95 25.10
C GLU A 133 -8.49 -13.13 25.22
N PHE A 134 -7.38 -13.62 24.68
CA PHE A 134 -6.12 -12.87 24.67
C PHE A 134 -6.27 -11.52 23.96
N PHE A 135 -6.87 -11.49 22.77
CA PHE A 135 -7.06 -10.21 22.06
C PHE A 135 -8.06 -9.29 22.79
N LEU A 136 -9.16 -9.84 23.31
CA LEU A 136 -10.12 -9.06 24.11
C LEU A 136 -9.47 -8.47 25.36
N SER A 137 -8.60 -9.22 26.05
CA SER A 137 -7.83 -8.74 27.23
C SER A 137 -6.86 -7.60 26.90
N LYS A 138 -6.51 -7.42 25.63
CA LYS A 138 -5.70 -6.29 25.13
C LYS A 138 -6.55 -5.09 24.69
N GLY A 139 -7.85 -5.07 25.00
CA GLY A 139 -8.75 -3.98 24.66
C GLY A 139 -9.24 -3.99 23.22
N VAL A 140 -9.11 -5.13 22.52
CA VAL A 140 -9.63 -5.27 21.15
C VAL A 140 -11.16 -5.37 21.20
N SER A 141 -11.86 -4.51 20.47
CA SER A 141 -13.33 -4.64 20.31
C SER A 141 -13.69 -5.88 19.48
N SER A 142 -14.90 -6.42 19.64
CA SER A 142 -15.36 -7.56 18.82
C SER A 142 -15.30 -7.26 17.33
N SER A 143 -15.60 -6.05 16.89
CA SER A 143 -15.50 -5.63 15.49
C SER A 143 -14.06 -5.59 14.98
N ASP A 144 -13.09 -5.21 15.82
CA ASP A 144 -11.69 -5.22 15.48
C ASP A 144 -11.10 -6.63 15.51
N LEU A 145 -11.56 -7.47 16.46
CA LEU A 145 -11.18 -8.88 16.53
C LEU A 145 -11.52 -9.61 15.23
N THR A 146 -12.77 -9.48 14.76
CA THR A 146 -13.20 -10.10 13.50
C THR A 146 -12.36 -9.61 12.31
N ARG A 147 -12.03 -8.31 12.26
CA ARG A 147 -11.15 -7.74 11.22
C ARG A 147 -9.74 -8.31 11.28
N ILE A 148 -9.14 -8.41 12.48
CA ILE A 148 -7.77 -8.95 12.66
C ILE A 148 -7.75 -10.41 12.20
N LEU A 149 -8.69 -11.23 12.65
CA LEU A 149 -8.71 -12.66 12.35
C LEU A 149 -9.09 -12.96 10.90
N CYS A 150 -9.95 -12.17 10.27
CA CYS A 150 -10.23 -12.27 8.83
C CYS A 150 -9.07 -11.79 7.96
N ALA A 151 -8.35 -10.74 8.38
CA ALA A 151 -7.16 -10.28 7.68
C ALA A 151 -5.99 -11.28 7.82
N ASN A 152 -5.91 -11.97 8.96
CA ASN A 152 -4.84 -12.90 9.31
C ASN A 152 -5.38 -14.23 9.83
N PRO A 153 -6.01 -15.06 9.00
CA PRO A 153 -6.59 -16.31 9.43
C PRO A 153 -5.58 -17.29 10.05
N SER A 154 -4.31 -17.22 9.65
CA SER A 154 -3.23 -18.06 10.20
C SER A 154 -3.05 -17.90 11.72
N LEU A 155 -3.50 -16.78 12.32
CA LEU A 155 -3.51 -16.62 13.79
C LEU A 155 -4.32 -17.73 14.48
N LEU A 156 -5.42 -18.14 13.90
CA LEU A 156 -6.24 -19.22 14.47
C LEU A 156 -5.52 -20.56 14.43
N GLY A 157 -4.64 -20.80 13.44
CA GLY A 157 -3.82 -22.00 13.34
C GLY A 157 -2.55 -21.96 14.22
N ASN A 158 -2.05 -20.78 14.56
CA ASN A 158 -0.80 -20.63 15.31
C ASN A 158 -0.99 -20.87 16.82
N SER A 159 0.08 -21.33 17.50
CA SER A 159 0.10 -21.46 18.95
C SER A 159 0.02 -20.09 19.64
N LEU A 160 -0.90 -19.95 20.60
CA LEU A 160 -1.02 -18.74 21.40
C LEU A 160 0.31 -18.44 22.14
N LYS A 161 0.83 -19.40 22.90
CA LYS A 161 2.03 -19.22 23.74
C LYS A 161 3.33 -19.12 22.93
N LYS A 162 3.46 -19.90 21.83
CA LYS A 162 4.74 -19.96 21.08
C LYS A 162 4.86 -18.91 19.99
N HIS A 163 3.74 -18.36 19.49
CA HIS A 163 3.76 -17.44 18.34
C HIS A 163 3.00 -16.14 18.56
N ILE A 164 1.75 -16.19 19.06
CA ILE A 164 0.91 -14.99 19.13
C ILE A 164 1.39 -14.05 20.22
N ILE A 165 1.58 -14.55 21.44
CA ILE A 165 2.07 -13.73 22.58
C ILE A 165 3.45 -13.14 22.29
N PRO A 166 4.47 -13.91 21.90
CA PRO A 166 5.79 -13.33 21.60
C PRO A 166 5.76 -12.30 20.47
N CYS A 167 4.93 -12.52 19.45
CA CYS A 167 4.73 -11.53 18.38
C CYS A 167 4.12 -10.24 18.93
N TYR A 168 3.08 -10.35 19.75
CA TYR A 168 2.43 -9.20 20.35
C TYR A 168 3.38 -8.40 21.23
N ASP A 169 4.11 -9.10 22.12
CA ASP A 169 5.06 -8.50 23.05
C ASP A 169 6.20 -7.80 22.32
N PHE A 170 6.73 -8.42 21.25
CA PHE A 170 7.72 -7.76 20.41
C PHE A 170 7.16 -6.49 19.74
N LEU A 171 5.98 -6.57 19.13
CA LEU A 171 5.35 -5.39 18.55
C LEU A 171 5.09 -4.32 19.62
N LYS A 172 4.67 -4.71 20.83
CA LYS A 172 4.47 -3.78 21.94
C LYS A 172 5.77 -3.11 22.37
N SER A 173 6.88 -3.84 22.41
CA SER A 173 8.20 -3.29 22.72
C SER A 173 8.71 -2.28 21.68
N VAL A 174 8.27 -2.46 20.41
CA VAL A 174 8.63 -1.56 19.30
C VAL A 174 7.68 -0.37 19.21
N LEU A 175 6.38 -0.59 19.39
CA LEU A 175 5.35 0.42 19.13
C LEU A 175 4.91 1.19 20.39
N LEU A 176 5.17 0.63 21.56
CA LEU A 176 4.91 1.17 22.92
C LEU A 176 3.40 1.32 23.25
N VAL A 177 2.53 1.40 22.26
CA VAL A 177 1.08 1.65 22.40
C VAL A 177 0.30 0.50 21.80
N ASP A 178 -0.67 -0.08 22.53
CA ASP A 178 -1.47 -1.22 22.07
C ASP A 178 -2.27 -0.91 20.80
N GLU A 179 -2.81 0.29 20.69
CA GLU A 179 -3.55 0.70 19.47
C GLU A 179 -2.70 0.58 18.20
N LYS A 180 -1.41 0.96 18.26
CA LYS A 180 -0.49 0.80 17.13
C LYS A 180 -0.17 -0.67 16.86
N VAL A 181 -0.04 -1.48 17.90
CA VAL A 181 0.12 -2.94 17.76
C VAL A 181 -1.07 -3.52 17.01
N LEU A 182 -2.29 -3.23 17.46
CA LEU A 182 -3.53 -3.71 16.83
C LEU A 182 -3.66 -3.23 15.39
N THR A 183 -3.32 -1.96 15.11
CA THR A 183 -3.31 -1.42 13.74
C THR A 183 -2.32 -2.18 12.85
N THR A 184 -1.14 -2.49 13.37
CA THR A 184 -0.13 -3.27 12.65
C THR A 184 -0.64 -4.70 12.40
N LEU A 185 -1.25 -5.33 13.40
CA LEU A 185 -1.83 -6.66 13.29
C LEU A 185 -2.95 -6.73 12.24
N LYS A 186 -3.80 -5.70 12.12
CA LYS A 186 -4.84 -5.59 11.09
C LYS A 186 -4.27 -5.52 9.66
N ARG A 187 -3.07 -4.99 9.48
CA ARG A 187 -2.43 -4.75 8.17
C ARG A 187 -1.47 -5.86 7.74
N SER A 188 -1.03 -6.70 8.67
CA SER A 188 -0.02 -7.73 8.40
C SER A 188 -0.63 -8.99 7.81
N PRO A 189 -0.21 -9.45 6.63
CA PRO A 189 -0.75 -10.66 6.01
C PRO A 189 -0.13 -11.97 6.52
N ARG A 190 0.98 -11.92 7.23
CA ARG A 190 1.71 -13.12 7.73
C ARG A 190 2.55 -12.78 8.97
N TYR A 191 2.59 -13.71 9.93
CA TYR A 191 3.28 -13.55 11.21
C TYR A 191 4.58 -14.36 11.29
N ASN A 192 5.61 -13.92 10.58
CA ASN A 192 6.97 -14.40 10.87
C ASN A 192 7.78 -13.23 11.46
N VAL A 193 7.37 -12.81 12.69
CA VAL A 193 8.00 -11.69 13.37
C VAL A 193 9.45 -12.01 13.69
N THR A 194 9.72 -13.21 14.22
CA THR A 194 11.04 -13.58 14.75
C THR A 194 12.11 -13.64 13.66
N ASN A 195 11.80 -14.24 12.51
CA ASN A 195 12.82 -14.49 11.49
C ASN A 195 13.06 -13.30 10.53
N ASN A 196 12.06 -12.44 10.36
CA ASN A 196 12.16 -11.35 9.41
C ASN A 196 12.11 -9.97 10.09
N MET A 197 11.04 -9.68 10.85
CA MET A 197 10.84 -8.33 11.38
C MET A 197 11.88 -7.97 12.44
N VAL A 198 12.19 -8.88 13.38
CA VAL A 198 13.16 -8.62 14.45
C VAL A 198 14.50 -8.17 13.88
N PRO A 199 15.18 -8.94 13.00
CA PRO A 199 16.47 -8.54 12.47
C PRO A 199 16.38 -7.26 11.61
N ASN A 200 15.26 -7.01 10.92
CA ASN A 200 15.07 -5.78 10.14
C ASN A 200 15.00 -4.55 11.05
N ILE A 201 14.26 -4.63 12.15
CA ILE A 201 14.18 -3.54 13.14
C ILE A 201 15.51 -3.32 13.84
N GLU A 202 16.24 -4.38 14.18
CA GLU A 202 17.57 -4.26 14.79
C GLU A 202 18.57 -3.60 13.84
N LEU A 203 18.48 -3.87 12.54
CA LEU A 203 19.30 -3.17 11.54
C LEU A 203 19.00 -1.66 11.55
N LEU A 204 17.72 -1.26 11.56
CA LEU A 204 17.35 0.16 11.63
C LEU A 204 17.88 0.82 12.93
N ARG A 205 17.80 0.12 14.08
CA ARG A 205 18.37 0.60 15.36
C ARG A 205 19.87 0.79 15.27
N ARG A 206 20.61 -0.18 14.71
CA ARG A 206 22.07 -0.07 14.51
C ARG A 206 22.46 1.07 13.59
N LEU A 207 21.61 1.45 12.65
CA LEU A 207 21.79 2.62 11.78
C LEU A 207 21.43 3.95 12.47
N GLY A 208 21.01 3.91 13.72
CA GLY A 208 20.64 5.09 14.50
C GLY A 208 19.24 5.63 14.17
N SER A 209 18.41 4.87 13.46
CA SER A 209 17.03 5.33 13.16
C SER A 209 16.26 5.60 14.46
N PRO A 210 15.65 6.79 14.62
CA PRO A 210 14.88 7.13 15.81
C PRO A 210 13.68 6.21 16.01
N GLN A 211 13.26 6.04 17.26
CA GLN A 211 12.10 5.22 17.62
C GLN A 211 10.82 5.66 16.87
N SER A 212 10.66 6.95 16.60
CA SER A 212 9.53 7.48 15.82
C SER A 212 9.52 6.97 14.36
N VAL A 213 10.70 6.90 13.73
CA VAL A 213 10.88 6.37 12.36
C VAL A 213 10.60 4.87 12.33
N ILE A 214 11.12 4.12 13.30
CA ILE A 214 10.89 2.68 13.44
C ILE A 214 9.40 2.40 13.67
N SER A 215 8.76 3.11 14.59
CA SER A 215 7.33 2.99 14.87
C SER A 215 6.48 3.31 13.62
N PHE A 216 6.83 4.38 12.89
CA PHE A 216 6.19 4.72 11.62
C PHE A 216 6.33 3.58 10.59
N TYR A 217 7.54 3.04 10.42
CA TYR A 217 7.84 1.96 9.49
C TYR A 217 7.00 0.72 9.76
N VAL A 218 7.00 0.25 11.01
CA VAL A 218 6.26 -0.96 11.42
C VAL A 218 4.75 -0.77 11.27
N THR A 219 4.21 0.40 11.63
CA THR A 219 2.77 0.66 11.61
C THR A 219 2.23 0.92 10.21
N ASN A 220 2.96 1.70 9.39
CA ASN A 220 2.45 2.18 8.10
C ASN A 220 2.99 1.40 6.90
N LEU A 221 4.17 0.81 7.02
CA LEU A 221 4.86 0.07 5.98
C LEU A 221 5.03 -1.41 6.38
N THR A 222 4.02 -1.95 7.04
CA THR A 222 4.03 -3.27 7.69
C THR A 222 4.50 -4.39 6.75
N ARG A 223 4.07 -4.39 5.48
CA ARG A 223 4.49 -5.42 4.51
C ARG A 223 6.01 -5.43 4.30
N SER A 224 6.62 -4.26 4.20
CA SER A 224 8.09 -4.12 4.03
C SER A 224 8.84 -4.51 5.30
N ALA A 225 8.26 -4.28 6.48
CA ALA A 225 8.86 -4.69 7.75
C ALA A 225 8.97 -6.21 7.90
N PHE A 226 8.07 -6.98 7.24
CA PHE A 226 8.06 -8.45 7.25
C PHE A 226 8.82 -9.09 6.07
N VAL A 227 9.49 -8.31 5.24
CA VAL A 227 10.29 -8.84 4.13
C VAL A 227 11.47 -9.65 4.68
N GLU A 228 11.87 -10.67 3.96
CA GLU A 228 13.04 -11.50 4.25
C GLU A 228 14.28 -10.61 4.48
N HIS A 229 15.08 -10.98 5.51
CA HIS A 229 16.14 -10.11 6.03
C HIS A 229 17.21 -9.76 5.00
N THR A 230 17.66 -10.71 4.21
CA THR A 230 18.67 -10.47 3.17
C THR A 230 18.21 -9.45 2.15
N ARG A 231 16.94 -9.58 1.71
CA ARG A 231 16.31 -8.63 0.79
C ARG A 231 16.18 -7.24 1.42
N PHE A 232 15.88 -7.18 2.72
CA PHE A 232 15.81 -5.93 3.46
C PHE A 232 17.19 -5.24 3.56
N VAL A 233 18.23 -6.00 3.89
CA VAL A 233 19.62 -5.51 3.96
C VAL A 233 20.05 -4.90 2.63
N ASN A 234 19.78 -5.58 1.51
CA ASN A 234 20.11 -5.07 0.19
C ASN A 234 19.39 -3.75 -0.12
N ALA A 235 18.10 -3.66 0.18
CA ALA A 235 17.33 -2.43 -0.01
C ALA A 235 17.83 -1.28 0.88
N VAL A 236 18.21 -1.57 2.12
CA VAL A 236 18.82 -0.59 3.03
C VAL A 236 20.12 -0.06 2.47
N GLN A 237 20.97 -0.94 1.96
CA GLN A 237 22.25 -0.56 1.37
C GLN A 237 22.06 0.32 0.14
N GLU A 238 21.17 -0.07 -0.78
CA GLU A 238 20.83 0.71 -1.97
C GLU A 238 20.33 2.12 -1.62
N VAL A 239 19.42 2.23 -0.65
CA VAL A 239 18.89 3.52 -0.21
C VAL A 239 19.95 4.39 0.47
N LYS A 240 20.89 3.81 1.22
CA LYS A 240 22.04 4.53 1.78
C LYS A 240 22.96 5.06 0.69
N GLU A 241 23.27 4.26 -0.32
CA GLU A 241 24.09 4.66 -1.46
C GLU A 241 23.46 5.79 -2.27
N MET A 242 22.11 5.85 -2.32
CA MET A 242 21.38 7.00 -2.87
C MET A 242 21.48 8.26 -1.97
N GLY A 243 22.10 8.19 -0.80
CA GLY A 243 22.32 9.30 0.11
C GLY A 243 21.10 9.68 0.95
N PHE A 244 20.23 8.72 1.30
CA PHE A 244 19.17 8.94 2.28
C PHE A 244 19.71 8.83 3.71
N ASP A 245 19.21 9.69 4.58
CA ASP A 245 19.56 9.77 5.99
C ASP A 245 18.69 8.82 6.83
N PRO A 246 19.27 7.80 7.51
CA PRO A 246 18.54 6.87 8.38
C PRO A 246 17.75 7.54 9.51
N LEU A 247 18.09 8.77 9.86
CA LEU A 247 17.40 9.52 10.91
C LEU A 247 16.03 10.06 10.47
N LYS A 248 15.75 10.06 9.17
CA LYS A 248 14.55 10.66 8.59
C LYS A 248 13.53 9.62 8.13
N THR A 249 12.26 9.95 8.26
CA THR A 249 11.16 9.07 7.80
C THR A 249 11.23 8.76 6.30
N VAL A 250 11.77 9.67 5.49
CA VAL A 250 11.95 9.44 4.05
C VAL A 250 12.87 8.26 3.74
N PHE A 251 13.80 7.91 4.63
CA PHE A 251 14.65 6.73 4.52
C PHE A 251 13.83 5.44 4.45
N VAL A 252 12.93 5.23 5.40
CA VAL A 252 12.08 4.02 5.42
C VAL A 252 11.01 4.04 4.33
N LEU A 253 10.59 5.21 3.86
CA LEU A 253 9.74 5.34 2.68
C LEU A 253 10.48 4.89 1.42
N ALA A 254 11.76 5.28 1.26
CA ALA A 254 12.59 4.84 0.14
C ALA A 254 12.83 3.33 0.16
N ILE A 255 13.14 2.75 1.33
CA ILE A 255 13.24 1.29 1.51
C ILE A 255 11.95 0.60 1.06
N ASN A 256 10.79 1.12 1.47
CA ASN A 256 9.50 0.55 1.06
C ASN A 256 9.31 0.59 -0.46
N VAL A 257 9.71 1.65 -1.14
CA VAL A 257 9.64 1.74 -2.61
C VAL A 257 10.53 0.69 -3.26
N VAL A 258 11.80 0.61 -2.87
CA VAL A 258 12.77 -0.37 -3.39
C VAL A 258 12.29 -1.80 -3.18
N LEU A 259 11.68 -2.09 -2.03
CA LEU A 259 11.12 -3.42 -1.74
C LEU A 259 9.81 -3.70 -2.51
N SER A 260 9.08 -2.69 -2.91
CA SER A 260 7.76 -2.82 -3.55
C SER A 260 7.84 -2.86 -5.08
N MET A 261 8.91 -2.38 -5.68
CA MET A 261 9.07 -2.28 -7.12
C MET A 261 10.17 -3.21 -7.62
N SER A 262 9.94 -3.84 -8.77
CA SER A 262 11.02 -4.46 -9.53
C SER A 262 11.79 -3.38 -10.31
N LYS A 263 13.02 -3.68 -10.67
CA LYS A 263 13.84 -2.75 -11.45
C LYS A 263 13.19 -2.31 -12.77
N PRO A 264 12.63 -3.22 -13.60
CA PRO A 264 11.92 -2.79 -14.81
C PRO A 264 10.75 -1.84 -14.54
N MET A 265 10.04 -2.00 -13.40
CA MET A 265 8.98 -1.08 -13.00
C MET A 265 9.51 0.29 -12.61
N LEU A 266 10.65 0.35 -11.92
CA LEU A 266 11.31 1.60 -11.58
C LEU A 266 11.81 2.33 -12.84
N ASP A 267 12.44 1.60 -13.76
CA ASP A 267 12.93 2.14 -15.03
C ASP A 267 11.77 2.70 -15.88
N SER A 268 10.65 1.95 -16.00
CA SER A 268 9.44 2.42 -16.69
C SER A 268 8.91 3.70 -16.05
N LYS A 269 8.96 3.80 -14.73
CA LYS A 269 8.49 4.98 -14.00
C LYS A 269 9.39 6.19 -14.24
N LEU A 270 10.70 5.99 -14.27
CA LEU A 270 11.67 7.05 -14.59
C LEU A 270 11.49 7.54 -16.02
N GLU A 271 11.31 6.63 -16.99
CA GLU A 271 11.03 6.99 -18.39
C GLU A 271 9.70 7.76 -18.52
N LEU A 272 8.68 7.41 -17.74
CA LEU A 272 7.45 8.20 -17.70
C LEU A 272 7.71 9.65 -17.26
N TYR A 273 8.47 9.84 -16.17
CA TYR A 273 8.80 11.19 -15.71
C TYR A 273 9.71 11.95 -16.68
N LYS A 274 10.63 11.27 -17.38
CA LYS A 274 11.45 11.87 -18.44
C LYS A 274 10.60 12.44 -19.57
N ARG A 275 9.54 11.76 -19.99
CA ARG A 275 8.59 12.26 -21.00
C ARG A 275 7.93 13.59 -20.60
N TRP A 276 7.85 13.86 -19.29
CA TRP A 276 7.37 15.13 -18.73
C TRP A 276 8.49 16.15 -18.46
N GLY A 277 9.69 15.92 -19.01
CA GLY A 277 10.82 16.84 -18.90
C GLY A 277 11.64 16.75 -17.62
N TRP A 278 11.48 15.68 -16.82
CA TRP A 278 12.35 15.49 -15.66
C TRP A 278 13.65 14.82 -16.09
N SER A 279 14.77 15.49 -15.92
CA SER A 279 16.08 14.85 -16.03
C SER A 279 16.25 13.81 -14.89
N GLU A 280 17.23 12.94 -15.01
CA GLU A 280 17.54 11.94 -13.96
C GLU A 280 17.77 12.60 -12.60
N ASN A 281 18.50 13.71 -12.58
CA ASN A 281 18.75 14.48 -11.36
C ASN A 281 17.46 15.07 -10.75
N VAL A 282 16.56 15.55 -11.59
CA VAL A 282 15.26 16.08 -11.15
C VAL A 282 14.38 14.97 -10.59
N ALA A 283 14.33 13.81 -11.27
CA ALA A 283 13.59 12.65 -10.81
C ALA A 283 14.16 12.11 -9.49
N LEU A 284 15.49 12.06 -9.34
CA LEU A 284 16.13 11.67 -8.09
C LEU A 284 15.84 12.66 -6.95
N LEU A 285 15.86 13.96 -7.24
CA LEU A 285 15.51 14.98 -6.24
C LEU A 285 14.05 14.85 -5.79
N ALA A 286 13.13 14.60 -6.71
CA ALA A 286 11.74 14.33 -6.41
C ALA A 286 11.60 13.04 -5.57
N PHE A 287 12.32 11.98 -5.90
CA PHE A 287 12.38 10.73 -5.13
C PHE A 287 12.93 10.98 -3.72
N LYS A 288 14.00 11.72 -3.56
CA LYS A 288 14.55 12.06 -2.23
C LYS A 288 13.58 12.88 -1.37
N ARG A 289 12.76 13.73 -1.98
CA ARG A 289 11.74 14.51 -1.26
C ARG A 289 10.52 13.70 -0.88
N GLN A 290 10.05 12.83 -1.80
CA GLN A 290 8.83 12.04 -1.64
C GLN A 290 8.95 10.70 -2.37
N PRO A 291 9.57 9.68 -1.73
CA PRO A 291 9.85 8.40 -2.37
C PRO A 291 8.61 7.74 -2.99
N ASN A 292 7.47 7.84 -2.33
CA ASN A 292 6.23 7.22 -2.78
C ASN A 292 5.73 7.75 -4.14
N CYS A 293 6.29 8.84 -4.69
CA CYS A 293 5.92 9.32 -6.04
C CYS A 293 6.15 8.22 -7.10
N MET A 294 7.10 7.32 -6.88
CA MET A 294 7.34 6.16 -7.75
C MET A 294 6.23 5.10 -7.68
N LEU A 295 5.44 5.06 -6.60
CA LEU A 295 4.35 4.10 -6.41
C LEU A 295 3.01 4.56 -7.01
N ILE A 296 2.92 5.79 -7.52
CA ILE A 296 1.71 6.31 -8.16
C ILE A 296 1.51 5.59 -9.50
N SER A 297 0.27 5.24 -9.85
CA SER A 297 -0.03 4.62 -11.15
C SER A 297 0.31 5.55 -12.32
N GLU A 298 0.72 4.99 -13.44
CA GLU A 298 1.09 5.76 -14.65
C GLU A 298 -0.07 6.60 -15.17
N ASP A 299 -1.29 6.04 -15.18
CA ASP A 299 -2.50 6.76 -15.57
C ASP A 299 -2.73 8.00 -14.68
N LYS A 300 -2.57 7.88 -13.37
CA LYS A 300 -2.73 9.01 -12.45
C LYS A 300 -1.66 10.08 -12.66
N ILE A 301 -0.41 9.68 -12.87
CA ILE A 301 0.68 10.63 -13.17
C ILE A 301 0.37 11.36 -14.47
N THR A 302 0.06 10.62 -15.54
CA THR A 302 -0.20 11.18 -16.87
C THR A 302 -1.36 12.17 -16.84
N LYS A 303 -2.48 11.82 -16.22
CA LYS A 303 -3.63 12.73 -16.09
C LYS A 303 -3.32 14.00 -15.30
N ALA A 304 -2.59 13.85 -14.18
CA ALA A 304 -2.22 15.00 -13.36
C ALA A 304 -1.20 15.91 -14.06
N MET A 305 -0.19 15.33 -14.71
CA MET A 305 0.82 16.08 -15.44
C MET A 305 0.24 16.76 -16.67
N ASP A 306 -0.63 16.08 -17.45
CA ASP A 306 -1.31 16.71 -18.59
C ASP A 306 -2.12 17.94 -18.17
N PHE A 307 -2.88 17.81 -17.08
CA PHE A 307 -3.64 18.96 -16.57
C PHE A 307 -2.73 20.08 -16.08
N LEU A 308 -1.74 19.76 -15.24
CA LEU A 308 -0.88 20.78 -14.63
C LEU A 308 0.03 21.47 -15.64
N VAL A 309 0.66 20.70 -16.53
CA VAL A 309 1.65 21.23 -17.48
C VAL A 309 0.96 21.79 -18.72
N ASN A 310 0.15 20.96 -19.41
CA ASN A 310 -0.39 21.34 -20.73
C ASN A 310 -1.62 22.24 -20.64
N LYS A 311 -2.52 22.01 -19.65
CA LYS A 311 -3.77 22.78 -19.53
C LYS A 311 -3.68 23.97 -18.62
N SER A 312 -2.86 23.88 -17.56
CA SER A 312 -2.73 24.95 -16.56
C SER A 312 -1.41 25.72 -16.63
N GLY A 313 -0.48 25.33 -17.51
CA GLY A 313 0.76 26.06 -17.79
C GLY A 313 1.82 26.01 -16.67
N TRP A 314 1.72 25.09 -15.71
CA TRP A 314 2.70 24.98 -14.64
C TRP A 314 4.00 24.34 -15.15
N PRO A 315 5.17 24.90 -14.82
CA PRO A 315 6.44 24.27 -15.15
C PRO A 315 6.55 22.88 -14.54
N SER A 316 6.92 21.87 -15.33
CA SER A 316 7.08 20.48 -14.85
C SER A 316 8.09 20.39 -13.70
N ALA A 317 9.12 21.26 -13.68
CA ALA A 317 10.10 21.36 -12.60
C ALA A 317 9.48 21.76 -11.25
N ASP A 318 8.39 22.53 -11.23
CA ASP A 318 7.71 22.91 -9.98
C ASP A 318 6.96 21.73 -9.38
N ILE A 319 6.41 20.87 -10.23
CA ILE A 319 5.80 19.61 -9.80
C ILE A 319 6.87 18.69 -9.21
N ALA A 320 8.04 18.60 -9.83
CA ALA A 320 9.18 17.84 -9.31
C ALA A 320 9.69 18.35 -7.96
N ARG A 321 9.61 19.67 -7.71
CA ARG A 321 9.92 20.26 -6.39
C ARG A 321 8.91 19.87 -5.30
N SER A 322 7.67 19.55 -5.68
CA SER A 322 6.58 19.21 -4.77
C SER A 322 5.81 17.98 -5.25
N PRO A 323 6.44 16.78 -5.34
CA PRO A 323 5.82 15.59 -5.92
C PRO A 323 4.58 15.14 -5.17
N SER A 324 4.39 15.59 -3.94
CA SER A 324 3.19 15.34 -3.12
C SER A 324 1.89 15.77 -3.79
N VAL A 325 1.95 16.73 -4.71
CA VAL A 325 0.79 17.18 -5.51
C VAL A 325 0.18 16.01 -6.31
N LEU A 326 1.00 15.11 -6.83
CA LEU A 326 0.56 13.97 -7.65
C LEU A 326 -0.25 12.91 -6.87
N PHE A 327 -0.24 12.94 -5.53
CA PHE A 327 -1.05 12.04 -4.70
C PHE A 327 -2.51 12.46 -4.60
N LEU A 328 -2.79 13.73 -4.85
CA LEU A 328 -4.11 14.31 -4.66
C LEU A 328 -5.07 13.91 -5.79
N SER A 329 -6.39 14.03 -5.54
CA SER A 329 -7.38 13.83 -6.58
C SER A 329 -7.32 14.99 -7.57
N LEU A 330 -7.22 14.66 -8.84
CA LEU A 330 -7.22 15.65 -9.92
C LEU A 330 -8.53 16.43 -9.91
N GLU A 331 -9.67 15.73 -9.96
CA GLU A 331 -10.99 16.32 -10.10
C GLU A 331 -11.48 17.01 -8.83
N LYS A 332 -11.19 16.43 -7.64
CA LYS A 332 -11.73 16.92 -6.38
C LYS A 332 -10.86 17.99 -5.71
N ARG A 333 -9.59 18.10 -6.11
CA ARG A 333 -8.67 19.00 -5.41
C ARG A 333 -7.79 19.83 -6.34
N ILE A 334 -7.10 19.19 -7.29
CA ILE A 334 -6.14 19.92 -8.13
C ILE A 334 -6.87 20.90 -9.04
N MET A 335 -7.80 20.41 -9.86
CA MET A 335 -8.56 21.23 -10.80
C MET A 335 -9.31 22.39 -10.12
N PRO A 336 -10.14 22.17 -9.08
CA PRO A 336 -10.87 23.25 -8.45
C PRO A 336 -9.98 24.36 -7.88
N ARG A 337 -8.85 23.96 -7.27
CA ARG A 337 -7.94 24.93 -6.68
C ARG A 337 -7.16 25.71 -7.74
N CYS A 338 -6.69 25.06 -8.79
CA CYS A 338 -6.04 25.74 -9.92
C CYS A 338 -6.99 26.75 -10.56
N SER A 339 -8.25 26.39 -10.81
CA SER A 339 -9.23 27.30 -11.41
C SER A 339 -9.48 28.55 -10.56
N VAL A 340 -9.58 28.39 -9.24
CA VAL A 340 -9.73 29.55 -8.33
C VAL A 340 -8.50 30.45 -8.39
N ILE A 341 -7.28 29.88 -8.33
CA ILE A 341 -6.04 30.66 -8.35
C ILE A 341 -5.89 31.39 -9.69
N GLN A 342 -6.12 30.71 -10.80
CA GLN A 342 -6.05 31.32 -12.14
C GLN A 342 -7.03 32.48 -12.28
N LEU A 343 -8.27 32.34 -11.79
CA LEU A 343 -9.25 33.42 -11.81
C LEU A 343 -8.80 34.63 -10.95
N LEU A 344 -8.27 34.38 -9.76
CA LEU A 344 -7.77 35.44 -8.89
C LEU A 344 -6.53 36.15 -9.48
N GLN A 345 -5.66 35.41 -10.16
CA GLN A 345 -4.51 35.97 -10.88
C GLN A 345 -4.97 36.80 -12.10
N ALA A 346 -5.90 36.29 -12.89
CA ALA A 346 -6.47 37.02 -14.02
C ALA A 346 -7.17 38.35 -13.60
N LYS A 347 -7.70 38.39 -12.37
CA LYS A 347 -8.26 39.61 -11.77
C LYS A 347 -7.23 40.52 -11.09
N GLY A 348 -5.92 40.19 -11.14
CA GLY A 348 -4.86 40.94 -10.49
C GLY A 348 -4.88 40.93 -8.96
N LEU A 349 -5.65 40.00 -8.35
CA LEU A 349 -5.81 39.86 -6.90
C LEU A 349 -4.72 39.02 -6.25
N LEU A 350 -4.02 38.20 -7.04
CA LEU A 350 -2.87 37.40 -6.63
C LEU A 350 -1.70 37.57 -7.61
N LYS A 351 -0.50 37.48 -7.06
CA LYS A 351 0.73 37.48 -7.87
C LYS A 351 0.88 36.16 -8.64
N ASN A 352 1.59 36.23 -9.77
CA ASN A 352 1.83 35.04 -10.62
C ASN A 352 2.98 34.14 -10.15
N ASP A 353 3.63 34.45 -9.03
CA ASP A 353 4.79 33.75 -8.47
C ASP A 353 4.43 32.71 -7.39
N LEU A 354 3.15 32.37 -7.25
CA LEU A 354 2.70 31.36 -6.29
C LEU A 354 3.18 29.96 -6.66
N SER A 355 3.83 29.27 -5.72
CA SER A 355 4.19 27.87 -5.92
C SER A 355 2.96 26.95 -5.78
N LEU A 356 2.93 25.85 -6.55
CA LEU A 356 1.87 24.83 -6.50
C LEU A 356 1.58 24.32 -5.09
N SER A 357 2.62 24.08 -4.29
CA SER A 357 2.50 23.58 -2.94
C SER A 357 1.75 24.53 -2.00
N THR A 358 1.83 25.83 -2.25
CA THR A 358 1.22 26.86 -1.39
C THR A 358 -0.29 26.80 -1.35
N PHE A 359 -0.93 26.37 -2.42
CA PHE A 359 -2.39 26.32 -2.51
C PHE A 359 -2.97 24.92 -2.73
N ILE A 360 -2.22 23.99 -3.32
CA ILE A 360 -2.72 22.62 -3.55
C ILE A 360 -2.61 21.76 -2.28
N LEU A 361 -1.51 21.86 -1.51
CA LEU A 361 -1.27 21.01 -0.35
C LEU A 361 -2.06 21.37 0.92
N PRO A 362 -2.34 22.63 1.26
CA PRO A 362 -3.05 23.01 2.47
C PRO A 362 -4.40 22.31 2.62
N SER A 363 -4.90 22.18 3.87
CA SER A 363 -6.20 21.61 4.13
C SER A 363 -7.31 22.34 3.36
N GLU A 364 -8.48 21.70 3.22
CA GLU A 364 -9.63 22.31 2.55
C GLU A 364 -10.02 23.63 3.20
N ARG A 365 -10.16 23.60 4.52
CA ARG A 365 -10.50 24.79 5.31
C ARG A 365 -9.51 25.94 5.06
N CYS A 366 -8.21 25.68 5.14
CA CYS A 366 -7.19 26.68 4.92
C CYS A 366 -7.23 27.27 3.50
N PHE A 367 -7.49 26.44 2.48
CA PHE A 367 -7.63 26.91 1.10
C PHE A 367 -8.87 27.80 0.94
N LEU A 368 -10.02 27.38 1.45
CA LEU A 368 -11.26 28.14 1.36
C LEU A 368 -11.15 29.49 2.07
N GLU A 369 -10.64 29.52 3.29
CA GLU A 369 -10.43 30.76 4.06
C GLU A 369 -9.50 31.75 3.30
N LYS A 370 -8.39 31.23 2.77
CA LYS A 370 -7.34 32.07 2.17
C LYS A 370 -7.67 32.56 0.76
N TYR A 371 -8.36 31.76 -0.05
CA TYR A 371 -8.51 32.05 -1.48
C TYR A 371 -9.97 32.18 -1.94
N VAL A 372 -10.94 31.62 -1.26
CA VAL A 372 -12.36 31.71 -1.65
C VAL A 372 -13.07 32.75 -0.80
N ILE A 373 -13.14 32.56 0.52
CA ILE A 373 -13.88 33.44 1.43
C ILE A 373 -13.30 34.84 1.43
N LYS A 374 -11.96 34.94 1.52
CA LYS A 374 -11.27 36.25 1.53
C LYS A 374 -11.56 37.13 0.31
N PHE A 375 -11.82 36.53 -0.85
CA PHE A 375 -12.01 37.27 -2.10
C PHE A 375 -13.45 37.19 -2.66
N GLN A 376 -14.38 36.56 -1.97
CA GLN A 376 -15.74 36.34 -2.47
C GLN A 376 -16.50 37.63 -2.77
N ASP A 377 -16.26 38.70 -1.99
CA ASP A 377 -16.92 40.01 -2.21
C ASP A 377 -16.41 40.70 -3.49
N LYS A 378 -15.13 40.47 -3.84
CA LYS A 378 -14.52 41.02 -5.06
C LYS A 378 -14.79 40.12 -6.30
N VAL A 379 -14.98 38.84 -6.09
CA VAL A 379 -15.18 37.83 -7.15
C VAL A 379 -16.28 36.85 -6.71
N PRO A 380 -17.57 37.21 -6.80
CA PRO A 380 -18.68 36.40 -6.28
C PRO A 380 -18.78 34.99 -6.89
N GLN A 381 -18.25 34.79 -8.11
CA GLN A 381 -18.26 33.51 -8.80
C GLN A 381 -17.26 32.46 -8.25
N LEU A 382 -16.39 32.80 -7.31
CA LEU A 382 -15.34 31.90 -6.79
C LEU A 382 -15.89 30.56 -6.28
N TRP A 383 -17.04 30.60 -5.57
CA TRP A 383 -17.68 29.37 -5.10
C TRP A 383 -18.17 28.47 -6.25
N ASN A 384 -18.70 29.04 -7.32
CA ASN A 384 -19.14 28.30 -8.49
C ASN A 384 -17.96 27.68 -9.23
N VAL A 385 -16.88 28.41 -9.40
CA VAL A 385 -15.62 27.95 -9.98
C VAL A 385 -15.03 26.82 -9.16
N TYR A 386 -14.96 26.98 -7.83
CA TYR A 386 -14.45 25.96 -6.92
C TYR A 386 -15.28 24.65 -6.96
N ARG A 387 -16.61 24.76 -7.13
CA ARG A 387 -17.51 23.61 -7.24
C ARG A 387 -17.56 22.98 -8.64
N GLY A 388 -16.77 23.48 -9.59
CA GLY A 388 -16.75 22.97 -10.98
C GLY A 388 -17.99 23.32 -11.80
N LYS A 389 -18.80 24.28 -11.36
CA LYS A 389 -19.86 24.87 -12.16
C LYS A 389 -19.18 25.81 -13.15
N THR A 390 -18.97 25.33 -14.36
CA THR A 390 -18.14 25.90 -15.42
C THR A 390 -18.50 27.35 -15.76
N TYR A 391 -17.48 28.21 -15.67
CA TYR A 391 -17.34 29.31 -16.63
C TYR A 391 -16.12 28.96 -17.50
N HIS A 392 -16.33 28.70 -18.78
CA HIS A 392 -15.28 28.72 -19.78
C HIS A 392 -14.71 30.15 -19.79
N LEU A 393 -13.50 30.32 -19.27
CA LEU A 393 -12.70 31.47 -19.60
C LEU A 393 -12.30 31.28 -21.07
N GLU A 394 -13.03 31.93 -21.99
CA GLU A 394 -12.53 32.17 -23.32
C GLU A 394 -11.25 32.99 -23.15
N VAL A 395 -10.11 32.33 -23.30
CA VAL A 395 -8.83 33.00 -23.50
C VAL A 395 -8.92 33.60 -24.89
N GLY A 396 -9.33 34.86 -24.95
CA GLY A 396 -9.35 35.63 -26.19
C GLY A 396 -7.93 35.75 -26.75
N HIS A 397 -7.65 34.96 -27.78
CA HIS A 397 -6.61 35.32 -28.73
C HIS A 397 -7.08 36.57 -29.48
N GLN A 398 -6.69 37.72 -29.00
CA GLN A 398 -6.65 38.92 -29.86
C GLN A 398 -5.55 38.68 -30.91
N SER A 399 -5.94 38.16 -32.05
CA SER A 399 -5.12 38.35 -33.25
C SER A 399 -5.17 39.84 -33.64
N GLU A 400 -4.12 40.55 -33.35
CA GLU A 400 -3.87 41.85 -33.97
C GLU A 400 -3.80 41.66 -35.48
N LYS A 401 -4.82 42.15 -36.17
CA LYS A 401 -4.73 42.47 -37.59
C LYS A 401 -3.99 43.76 -37.69
N VAL A 402 -2.74 43.70 -38.13
CA VAL A 402 -2.00 44.85 -38.65
C VAL A 402 -2.50 45.11 -40.05
N CYS A 403 -3.06 46.29 -40.28
CA CYS A 403 -3.27 46.86 -41.62
C CYS A 403 -1.92 47.33 -42.18
#